data_7458a1f5df6bf6f762ff95e50c37c079
#
_entry.id   7458a1f5df6bf6f762ff95e50c37c079
#
_cell.length_a   1.000
_cell.length_b   1.000
_cell.length_c   1.000
_cell.angle_alpha   90.00
_cell.angle_beta   90.00
_cell.angle_gamma   90.00
#
_symmetry.space_group_name_H-M   'P 1'
#
loop_
_entity.id
_entity.type
_entity.pdbx_description
1 polymer ?
#
loop_
_entity_poly.entity_id
_entity_poly.type
_entity_poly.pdbx_seq_one_letter_code
_entity_poly.pdbx_strand_id
1 'polypeptide(L)'
;MAHWLKDRGFDAYAVGGGVLALLGRPALQVAAGPERRSPWKSAVAALRHKLYRRYFAGLMLSWTGSWIEAGAFGYVVLLLGGSAATLGLIGFLNTIPNLVLALPAGALADRFDRRKVLFVFQGANMGVAIALALLWATGELNVFLMGVLAFLGGSFGTLSFPAFQAMLASTVPEEDLESAVALNSLSLQLARFIGPAIAGVLLATAGPTWVFGINALSFLAVLIVLPLLPGSRDHLIGAAIGVGRSMKDGLRYVFGQRSMASLMMLMILAGLFATPPVAFMIPGLVRFQLHEGATTLGLLISLVGLGSVFGSLALLRLSGRPNKGEPAIASYLLCAAAIAGIGLSTSVPLSFALAVLGGFAGVVFIGLSTVVVQASATHEMRARAMAIWAACFVGVLPFGALITGGLAAWLGAGGAVAVDGFITLVGGIAVVLARPGVLWLGCAALPETCVAATDPLALAVLEDEAEAVAA
;
A
#
# COMPACT_ATOMS: atom_id res chain seq x y z
N MET A 1 -27.73 33.39 1.77
CA MET A 1 -28.49 32.15 2.06
C MET A 1 -29.50 32.35 3.21
N ALA A 2 -29.14 32.89 4.36
CA ALA A 2 -30.09 33.20 5.45
C ALA A 2 -31.22 34.17 5.01
N HIS A 3 -30.91 35.20 4.24
CA HIS A 3 -31.90 36.15 3.68
C HIS A 3 -32.87 35.48 2.67
N TRP A 4 -32.37 34.58 1.86
CA TRP A 4 -33.17 33.83 0.88
C TRP A 4 -34.15 32.85 1.52
N LEU A 5 -33.78 32.28 2.67
CA LEU A 5 -34.64 31.39 3.46
C LEU A 5 -35.73 32.15 4.20
N LYS A 6 -35.42 33.38 4.69
CA LYS A 6 -36.35 34.24 5.37
C LYS A 6 -37.49 34.72 4.46
N ASP A 7 -37.20 35.01 3.21
CA ASP A 7 -38.19 35.42 2.17
C ASP A 7 -39.17 34.28 1.79
N ARG A 8 -38.85 33.03 2.18
CA ARG A 8 -39.69 31.84 1.98
C ARG A 8 -40.36 31.34 3.27
N GLY A 9 -40.36 32.14 4.34
CA GLY A 9 -41.06 31.82 5.56
C GLY A 9 -40.31 30.89 6.52
N PHE A 10 -38.99 30.77 6.38
CA PHE A 10 -38.16 30.00 7.29
C PHE A 10 -37.37 30.96 8.20
N ASP A 11 -37.54 30.83 9.50
CA ASP A 11 -36.68 31.52 10.47
C ASP A 11 -35.32 30.81 10.56
N ALA A 12 -34.31 31.45 10.02
CA ALA A 12 -32.94 30.92 9.98
C ALA A 12 -31.98 31.83 10.76
N TYR A 13 -31.24 31.27 11.71
CA TYR A 13 -30.20 31.97 12.48
C TYR A 13 -28.83 31.37 12.20
N ALA A 14 -27.84 32.24 12.07
CA ALA A 14 -26.46 31.84 12.00
C ALA A 14 -25.94 31.55 13.42
N VAL A 15 -25.60 30.31 13.72
CA VAL A 15 -24.92 29.91 14.93
C VAL A 15 -23.43 29.86 14.68
N GLY A 16 -22.64 30.41 15.62
CA GLY A 16 -21.17 30.46 15.49
C GLY A 16 -20.58 29.10 15.12
N GLY A 17 -19.95 29.00 13.94
CA GLY A 17 -19.42 27.76 13.36
C GLY A 17 -20.02 27.37 12.02
N GLY A 18 -20.90 28.21 11.41
CA GLY A 18 -21.33 28.00 10.00
C GLY A 18 -22.51 27.04 9.81
N VAL A 19 -23.28 26.72 10.86
CA VAL A 19 -24.48 25.87 10.79
C VAL A 19 -25.73 26.73 10.83
N LEU A 20 -26.63 26.59 9.83
CA LEU A 20 -27.95 27.19 9.79
C LEU A 20 -28.94 26.34 10.60
N ALA A 21 -29.51 26.90 11.70
CA ALA A 21 -30.60 26.27 12.46
C ALA A 21 -31.95 26.76 11.91
N LEU A 22 -32.85 25.83 11.54
CA LEU A 22 -34.23 26.11 11.13
C LEU A 22 -35.13 26.01 12.37
N LEU A 23 -35.74 27.12 12.77
CA LEU A 23 -36.75 27.14 13.84
C LEU A 23 -38.13 26.82 13.28
N GLY A 24 -38.73 25.76 13.79
CA GLY A 24 -40.09 25.30 13.43
C GLY A 24 -40.27 23.79 13.61
N ARG A 25 -39.21 23.06 13.93
CA ARG A 25 -39.31 21.70 14.47
C ARG A 25 -38.66 21.65 15.84
N PRO A 26 -39.16 20.80 16.79
CA PRO A 26 -38.48 20.62 18.07
C PRO A 26 -37.01 20.37 17.73
N ALA A 27 -36.14 21.16 18.37
CA ALA A 27 -34.69 21.04 18.17
C ALA A 27 -34.36 19.56 18.25
N LEU A 28 -33.97 18.97 17.09
CA LEU A 28 -33.21 17.74 17.14
C LEU A 28 -32.07 18.09 18.10
N GLN A 29 -32.16 17.59 19.33
CA GLN A 29 -31.01 17.56 20.23
C GLN A 29 -29.95 16.89 19.39
N VAL A 30 -29.08 17.71 18.79
CA VAL A 30 -27.79 17.23 18.33
C VAL A 30 -27.19 16.67 19.60
N ALA A 31 -27.33 15.37 19.81
CA ALA A 31 -26.71 14.67 20.90
C ALA A 31 -25.28 15.20 20.91
N ALA A 32 -24.87 15.78 22.03
CA ALA A 32 -23.53 16.33 22.20
C ALA A 32 -22.59 15.26 21.61
N GLY A 33 -22.00 15.57 20.47
CA GLY A 33 -21.15 14.62 19.79
C GLY A 33 -20.12 14.12 20.78
N PRO A 34 -19.74 12.87 20.78
CA PRO A 34 -18.88 12.29 21.80
C PRO A 34 -17.73 13.27 22.04
N GLU A 35 -17.52 13.62 23.32
CA GLU A 35 -16.47 14.57 23.75
C GLU A 35 -15.23 14.31 22.89
N ARG A 36 -14.75 15.35 22.18
CA ARG A 36 -13.56 15.21 21.30
C ARG A 36 -12.41 14.73 22.18
N ARG A 37 -12.22 13.42 22.21
CA ARG A 37 -11.10 12.79 22.90
C ARG A 37 -9.83 13.45 22.38
N SER A 38 -8.87 13.73 23.26
CA SER A 38 -7.54 14.20 22.84
C SER A 38 -7.06 13.34 21.66
N PRO A 39 -6.49 13.94 20.58
CA PRO A 39 -6.07 13.20 19.38
C PRO A 39 -5.20 11.97 19.70
N TRP A 40 -4.33 12.07 20.70
CA TRP A 40 -3.49 10.96 21.17
C TRP A 40 -4.28 9.87 21.89
N LYS A 41 -5.31 10.23 22.67
CA LYS A 41 -6.17 9.24 23.36
C LYS A 41 -7.06 8.50 22.37
N SER A 42 -7.48 9.15 21.28
CA SER A 42 -8.23 8.50 20.21
C SER A 42 -7.33 7.61 19.35
N ALA A 43 -6.08 8.03 19.05
CA ALA A 43 -5.15 7.25 18.23
C ALA A 43 -4.80 5.87 18.83
N VAL A 44 -4.81 5.73 20.16
CA VAL A 44 -4.49 4.46 20.85
C VAL A 44 -5.72 3.81 21.52
N ALA A 45 -6.92 4.28 21.21
CA ALA A 45 -8.15 3.82 21.86
C ALA A 45 -8.37 2.31 21.71
N ALA A 46 -8.06 1.74 20.55
CA ALA A 46 -8.17 0.30 20.29
C ALA A 46 -7.35 -0.56 21.27
N LEU A 47 -6.21 -0.06 21.78
CA LEU A 47 -5.37 -0.80 22.73
C LEU A 47 -6.04 -0.96 24.12
N ARG A 48 -7.16 -0.30 24.40
CA ARG A 48 -7.94 -0.52 25.63
C ARG A 48 -8.63 -1.88 25.63
N HIS A 49 -8.96 -2.39 24.46
CA HIS A 49 -9.64 -3.67 24.29
C HIS A 49 -8.65 -4.83 24.43
N LYS A 50 -8.85 -5.68 25.42
CA LYS A 50 -7.97 -6.83 25.72
C LYS A 50 -7.84 -7.78 24.54
N LEU A 51 -8.93 -7.96 23.77
CA LEU A 51 -8.97 -8.81 22.59
C LEU A 51 -8.10 -8.26 21.49
N TYR A 52 -8.25 -6.96 21.18
CA TYR A 52 -7.43 -6.26 20.19
C TYR A 52 -5.95 -6.29 20.58
N ARG A 53 -5.59 -6.01 21.82
CA ARG A 53 -4.17 -6.06 22.27
C ARG A 53 -3.51 -7.40 21.99
N ARG A 54 -4.22 -8.51 22.27
CA ARG A 54 -3.69 -9.85 22.01
C ARG A 54 -3.50 -10.09 20.53
N TYR A 55 -4.53 -9.75 19.74
CA TYR A 55 -4.47 -9.85 18.28
C TYR A 55 -3.35 -9.00 17.69
N PHE A 56 -3.27 -7.74 18.09
CA PHE A 56 -2.26 -6.78 17.64
C PHE A 56 -0.83 -7.25 17.96
N ALA A 57 -0.58 -7.73 19.17
CA ALA A 57 0.73 -8.23 19.58
C ALA A 57 1.16 -9.46 18.76
N GLY A 58 0.24 -10.43 18.58
CA GLY A 58 0.49 -11.59 17.73
C GLY A 58 0.77 -11.22 16.29
N LEU A 59 -0.02 -10.30 15.74
CA LEU A 59 0.10 -9.83 14.37
C LEU A 59 1.41 -9.04 14.15
N MET A 60 1.77 -8.16 15.07
CA MET A 60 3.01 -7.37 15.01
C MET A 60 4.25 -8.28 15.00
N LEU A 61 4.28 -9.30 15.87
CA LEU A 61 5.35 -10.29 15.88
C LEU A 61 5.43 -11.06 14.57
N SER A 62 4.29 -11.57 14.07
CA SER A 62 4.22 -12.32 12.81
C SER A 62 4.63 -11.47 11.60
N TRP A 63 4.20 -10.23 11.52
CA TRP A 63 4.63 -9.34 10.43
C TRP A 63 6.12 -9.01 10.50
N THR A 64 6.65 -8.78 11.72
CA THR A 64 8.09 -8.55 11.89
C THR A 64 8.88 -9.78 11.41
N GLY A 65 8.48 -11.00 11.79
CA GLY A 65 9.10 -12.23 11.29
C GLY A 65 9.02 -12.37 9.77
N SER A 66 7.86 -12.08 9.18
CA SER A 66 7.68 -12.13 7.73
C SER A 66 8.53 -11.09 6.99
N TRP A 67 8.73 -9.89 7.55
CA TRP A 67 9.62 -8.88 6.97
C TRP A 67 11.12 -9.21 7.20
N ILE A 68 11.46 -9.93 8.28
CA ILE A 68 12.80 -10.51 8.45
C ILE A 68 13.07 -11.52 7.32
N GLU A 69 12.15 -12.45 7.07
CA GLU A 69 12.27 -13.41 5.97
C GLU A 69 12.36 -12.71 4.62
N ALA A 70 11.44 -11.79 4.31
CA ALA A 70 11.41 -11.06 3.05
C ALA A 70 12.72 -10.29 2.78
N GLY A 71 13.30 -9.68 3.81
CA GLY A 71 14.58 -8.97 3.72
C GLY A 71 15.77 -9.88 3.40
N ALA A 72 15.70 -11.14 3.81
CA ALA A 72 16.76 -12.12 3.60
C ALA A 72 16.57 -12.95 2.32
N PHE A 73 15.33 -13.15 1.90
CA PHE A 73 14.94 -14.16 0.91
C PHE A 73 15.74 -14.06 -0.40
N GLY A 74 15.80 -12.88 -0.99
CA GLY A 74 16.54 -12.66 -2.24
C GLY A 74 18.05 -12.86 -2.09
N TYR A 75 18.62 -12.53 -0.93
CA TYR A 75 20.05 -12.75 -0.66
C TYR A 75 20.38 -14.24 -0.56
N VAL A 76 19.50 -15.02 0.06
CA VAL A 76 19.65 -16.48 0.16
C VAL A 76 19.61 -17.12 -1.24
N VAL A 77 18.75 -16.63 -2.14
CA VAL A 77 18.75 -17.06 -3.56
C VAL A 77 20.12 -16.88 -4.20
N LEU A 78 20.77 -15.73 -3.96
CA LEU A 78 22.11 -15.46 -4.49
C LEU A 78 23.20 -16.32 -3.82
N LEU A 79 23.07 -16.67 -2.56
CA LEU A 79 23.97 -17.60 -1.87
C LEU A 79 23.88 -19.02 -2.45
N LEU A 80 22.71 -19.42 -2.95
CA LEU A 80 22.49 -20.71 -3.63
C LEU A 80 22.95 -20.71 -5.10
N GLY A 81 23.65 -19.67 -5.54
CA GLY A 81 24.15 -19.54 -6.92
C GLY A 81 23.12 -18.97 -7.91
N GLY A 82 22.01 -18.44 -7.43
CA GLY A 82 21.03 -17.75 -8.26
C GLY A 82 21.60 -16.46 -8.87
N SER A 83 21.13 -16.11 -10.07
CA SER A 83 21.48 -14.87 -10.77
C SER A 83 20.48 -13.75 -10.45
N ALA A 84 20.78 -12.52 -10.91
CA ALA A 84 19.83 -11.41 -10.85
C ALA A 84 18.51 -11.73 -11.60
N ALA A 85 18.58 -12.46 -12.72
CA ALA A 85 17.37 -12.95 -13.43
C ALA A 85 16.54 -13.90 -12.57
N THR A 86 17.19 -14.75 -11.79
CA THR A 86 16.53 -15.68 -10.86
C THR A 86 15.74 -14.93 -9.77
N LEU A 87 16.23 -13.79 -9.31
CA LEU A 87 15.48 -12.93 -8.37
C LEU A 87 14.15 -12.46 -8.95
N GLY A 88 14.15 -12.08 -10.24
CA GLY A 88 12.93 -11.69 -10.94
C GLY A 88 11.94 -12.85 -11.09
N LEU A 89 12.42 -14.04 -11.44
CA LEU A 89 11.58 -15.26 -11.53
C LEU A 89 10.96 -15.62 -10.18
N ILE A 90 11.74 -15.57 -9.10
CA ILE A 90 11.25 -15.84 -7.75
C ILE A 90 10.27 -14.77 -7.30
N GLY A 91 10.51 -13.50 -7.63
CA GLY A 91 9.56 -12.41 -7.42
C GLY A 91 8.24 -12.64 -8.15
N PHE A 92 8.29 -13.12 -9.40
CA PHE A 92 7.09 -13.53 -10.14
C PHE A 92 6.36 -14.67 -9.43
N LEU A 93 7.04 -15.75 -9.08
CA LEU A 93 6.43 -16.90 -8.41
C LEU A 93 5.79 -16.52 -7.05
N ASN A 94 6.42 -15.64 -6.30
CA ASN A 94 5.90 -15.14 -5.03
C ASN A 94 4.65 -14.27 -5.20
N THR A 95 4.57 -13.49 -6.28
CA THR A 95 3.51 -12.48 -6.46
C THR A 95 2.38 -12.90 -7.40
N ILE A 96 2.59 -13.87 -8.31
CA ILE A 96 1.53 -14.33 -9.23
C ILE A 96 0.29 -14.88 -8.52
N PRO A 97 0.37 -15.50 -7.31
CA PRO A 97 -0.79 -15.88 -6.55
C PRO A 97 -1.72 -14.70 -6.23
N ASN A 98 -1.20 -13.48 -6.04
CA ASN A 98 -2.04 -12.30 -5.80
C ASN A 98 -2.99 -12.01 -6.98
N LEU A 99 -2.54 -12.28 -8.21
CA LEU A 99 -3.38 -12.08 -9.38
C LEU A 99 -4.43 -13.20 -9.53
N VAL A 100 -4.00 -14.45 -9.34
CA VAL A 100 -4.84 -15.63 -9.62
C VAL A 100 -5.78 -15.96 -8.44
N LEU A 101 -5.29 -15.81 -7.20
CA LEU A 101 -6.00 -16.24 -6.00
C LEU A 101 -6.74 -15.12 -5.27
N ALA A 102 -6.64 -13.85 -5.69
CA ALA A 102 -7.30 -12.74 -5.01
C ALA A 102 -8.84 -12.91 -4.94
N LEU A 103 -9.49 -13.34 -6.04
CA LEU A 103 -10.92 -13.59 -6.07
C LEU A 103 -11.32 -14.82 -5.23
N PRO A 104 -10.68 -16.00 -5.38
CA PRO A 104 -10.90 -17.13 -4.49
C PRO A 104 -10.67 -16.82 -3.01
N ALA A 105 -9.67 -15.98 -2.68
CA ALA A 105 -9.37 -15.59 -1.30
C ALA A 105 -10.53 -14.83 -0.64
N GLY A 106 -11.14 -13.88 -1.37
CA GLY A 106 -12.34 -13.18 -0.90
C GLY A 106 -13.49 -14.13 -0.64
N ALA A 107 -13.81 -14.98 -1.64
CA ALA A 107 -14.87 -15.97 -1.52
C ALA A 107 -14.65 -16.96 -0.35
N LEU A 108 -13.41 -17.33 -0.09
CA LEU A 108 -13.05 -18.20 1.02
C LEU A 108 -13.27 -17.52 2.38
N ALA A 109 -12.86 -16.24 2.51
CA ALA A 109 -13.04 -15.45 3.74
C ALA A 109 -14.53 -15.18 4.05
N ASP A 110 -15.38 -15.11 3.01
CA ASP A 110 -16.83 -14.93 3.17
C ASP A 110 -17.57 -16.25 3.50
N ARG A 111 -17.08 -17.38 2.97
CA ARG A 111 -17.75 -18.68 3.09
C ARG A 111 -17.39 -19.44 4.37
N PHE A 112 -16.18 -19.28 4.85
CA PHE A 112 -15.67 -20.04 5.99
C PHE A 112 -15.42 -19.14 7.21
N ASP A 113 -15.37 -19.76 8.40
CA ASP A 113 -14.96 -19.04 9.62
C ASP A 113 -13.55 -18.45 9.43
N ARG A 114 -13.47 -17.12 9.49
CA ARG A 114 -12.24 -16.34 9.30
C ARG A 114 -11.08 -16.83 10.17
N ARG A 115 -11.38 -17.26 11.42
CA ARG A 115 -10.37 -17.86 12.32
C ARG A 115 -9.77 -19.14 11.74
N LYS A 116 -10.64 -20.02 11.20
CA LYS A 116 -10.19 -21.30 10.62
C LYS A 116 -9.36 -21.06 9.37
N VAL A 117 -9.80 -20.12 8.51
CA VAL A 117 -9.05 -19.70 7.32
C VAL A 117 -7.66 -19.20 7.72
N LEU A 118 -7.58 -18.28 8.68
CA LEU A 118 -6.31 -17.77 9.17
C LEU A 118 -5.45 -18.86 9.82
N PHE A 119 -6.04 -19.73 10.64
CA PHE A 119 -5.32 -20.80 11.30
C PHE A 119 -4.67 -21.76 10.30
N VAL A 120 -5.39 -22.17 9.28
CA VAL A 120 -4.89 -23.07 8.22
C VAL A 120 -3.77 -22.42 7.43
N PHE A 121 -3.98 -21.21 6.90
CA PHE A 121 -2.99 -20.59 6.02
C PHE A 121 -1.80 -20.00 6.74
N GLN A 122 -1.95 -19.54 7.98
CA GLN A 122 -0.80 -19.13 8.81
C GLN A 122 0.00 -20.35 9.28
N GLY A 123 -0.67 -21.46 9.59
CA GLY A 123 -0.01 -22.74 9.86
C GLY A 123 0.75 -23.26 8.64
N ALA A 124 0.17 -23.13 7.43
CA ALA A 124 0.84 -23.49 6.19
C ALA A 124 2.06 -22.59 5.92
N ASN A 125 1.96 -21.26 6.14
CA ASN A 125 3.11 -20.36 6.04
C ASN A 125 4.20 -20.69 7.07
N MET A 126 3.82 -21.04 8.29
CA MET A 126 4.77 -21.55 9.29
C MET A 126 5.49 -22.80 8.76
N GLY A 127 4.76 -23.73 8.13
CA GLY A 127 5.33 -24.90 7.49
C GLY A 127 6.33 -24.57 6.38
N VAL A 128 6.05 -23.55 5.57
CA VAL A 128 6.98 -23.03 4.54
C VAL A 128 8.25 -22.50 5.19
N ALA A 129 8.13 -21.67 6.24
CA ALA A 129 9.28 -21.11 6.95
C ALA A 129 10.13 -22.21 7.64
N ILE A 130 9.49 -23.24 8.24
CA ILE A 130 10.18 -24.41 8.80
C ILE A 130 10.91 -25.19 7.69
N ALA A 131 10.26 -25.41 6.54
CA ALA A 131 10.87 -26.11 5.42
C ALA A 131 12.11 -25.36 4.90
N LEU A 132 12.03 -24.02 4.76
CA LEU A 132 13.19 -23.19 4.39
C LEU A 132 14.33 -23.34 5.40
N ALA A 133 14.04 -23.27 6.71
CA ALA A 133 15.05 -23.41 7.76
C ALA A 133 15.73 -24.78 7.76
N LEU A 134 14.95 -25.86 7.65
CA LEU A 134 15.44 -27.23 7.68
C LEU A 134 16.22 -27.56 6.40
N LEU A 135 15.68 -27.24 5.23
CA LEU A 135 16.35 -27.51 3.95
C LEU A 135 17.68 -26.74 3.82
N TRP A 136 17.75 -25.51 4.37
CA TRP A 136 19.01 -24.80 4.45
C TRP A 136 19.99 -25.49 5.43
N ALA A 137 19.52 -25.86 6.61
CA ALA A 137 20.36 -26.50 7.65
C ALA A 137 20.91 -27.85 7.21
N THR A 138 20.17 -28.62 6.37
CA THR A 138 20.60 -29.91 5.80
C THR A 138 21.43 -29.78 4.54
N GLY A 139 21.53 -28.56 3.97
CA GLY A 139 22.23 -28.33 2.70
C GLY A 139 21.45 -28.76 1.46
N GLU A 140 20.19 -29.15 1.60
CA GLU A 140 19.32 -29.63 0.51
C GLU A 140 18.57 -28.49 -0.21
N LEU A 141 18.59 -27.25 0.35
CA LEU A 141 17.93 -26.12 -0.26
C LEU A 141 18.64 -25.73 -1.57
N ASN A 142 17.86 -25.56 -2.60
CA ASN A 142 18.34 -25.10 -3.90
C ASN A 142 17.39 -24.06 -4.50
N VAL A 143 17.79 -23.43 -5.60
CA VAL A 143 17.03 -22.36 -6.25
C VAL A 143 15.63 -22.80 -6.68
N PHE A 144 15.47 -24.05 -7.13
CA PHE A 144 14.17 -24.58 -7.53
C PHE A 144 13.22 -24.69 -6.32
N LEU A 145 13.68 -25.26 -5.22
CA LEU A 145 12.90 -25.36 -3.98
C LEU A 145 12.57 -23.98 -3.41
N MET A 146 13.50 -23.01 -3.49
CA MET A 146 13.20 -21.59 -3.16
C MET A 146 12.05 -21.06 -3.98
N GLY A 147 12.00 -21.32 -5.28
CA GLY A 147 10.90 -20.91 -6.15
C GLY A 147 9.56 -21.54 -5.77
N VAL A 148 9.57 -22.86 -5.49
CA VAL A 148 8.37 -23.59 -5.04
C VAL A 148 7.85 -23.02 -3.71
N LEU A 149 8.75 -22.84 -2.74
CA LEU A 149 8.38 -22.30 -1.42
C LEU A 149 7.94 -20.82 -1.49
N ALA A 150 8.54 -20.02 -2.38
CA ALA A 150 8.08 -18.67 -2.67
C ALA A 150 6.63 -18.64 -3.21
N PHE A 151 6.32 -19.52 -4.15
CA PHE A 151 4.97 -19.66 -4.71
C PHE A 151 3.96 -20.10 -3.66
N LEU A 152 4.29 -21.08 -2.83
CA LEU A 152 3.43 -21.55 -1.75
C LEU A 152 3.21 -20.46 -0.69
N GLY A 153 4.27 -19.79 -0.23
CA GLY A 153 4.19 -18.69 0.72
C GLY A 153 3.34 -17.52 0.20
N GLY A 154 3.55 -17.12 -1.06
CA GLY A 154 2.72 -16.12 -1.73
C GLY A 154 1.25 -16.53 -1.84
N SER A 155 0.99 -17.83 -2.13
CA SER A 155 -0.36 -18.37 -2.21
C SER A 155 -1.09 -18.33 -0.85
N PHE A 156 -0.44 -18.82 0.20
CA PHE A 156 -1.02 -18.82 1.54
C PHE A 156 -1.17 -17.40 2.10
N GLY A 157 -0.23 -16.50 1.81
CA GLY A 157 -0.33 -15.09 2.13
C GLY A 157 -1.55 -14.44 1.48
N THR A 158 -1.74 -14.65 0.18
CA THR A 158 -2.88 -14.13 -0.57
C THR A 158 -4.22 -14.64 -0.02
N LEU A 159 -4.31 -15.94 0.26
CA LEU A 159 -5.53 -16.56 0.78
C LEU A 159 -5.88 -16.12 2.20
N SER A 160 -4.90 -15.74 3.02
CA SER A 160 -5.14 -15.25 4.38
C SER A 160 -5.47 -13.76 4.46
N PHE A 161 -5.08 -12.94 3.48
CA PHE A 161 -5.16 -11.48 3.57
C PHE A 161 -6.58 -10.93 3.80
N PRO A 162 -7.65 -11.34 3.05
CA PRO A 162 -9.00 -10.85 3.31
C PRO A 162 -9.53 -11.22 4.69
N ALA A 163 -9.19 -12.44 5.17
CA ALA A 163 -9.58 -12.88 6.50
C ALA A 163 -8.91 -12.06 7.61
N PHE A 164 -7.65 -11.61 7.43
CA PHE A 164 -6.99 -10.69 8.35
C PHE A 164 -7.71 -9.35 8.44
N GLN A 165 -8.04 -8.75 7.30
CA GLN A 165 -8.72 -7.46 7.25
C GLN A 165 -10.09 -7.52 7.95
N ALA A 166 -10.83 -8.59 7.70
CA ALA A 166 -12.13 -8.80 8.30
C ALA A 166 -12.07 -9.12 9.81
N MET A 167 -11.02 -9.83 10.25
CA MET A 167 -10.81 -10.13 11.67
C MET A 167 -10.50 -8.88 12.48
N LEU A 168 -9.74 -7.93 11.93
CA LEU A 168 -9.42 -6.66 12.58
C LEU A 168 -10.69 -5.95 13.05
N ALA A 169 -11.68 -5.81 12.15
CA ALA A 169 -12.94 -5.14 12.45
C ALA A 169 -13.76 -5.82 13.56
N SER A 170 -13.59 -7.13 13.76
CA SER A 170 -14.31 -7.89 14.81
C SER A 170 -13.67 -7.82 16.21
N THR A 171 -12.50 -7.19 16.35
CA THR A 171 -11.75 -7.14 17.61
C THR A 171 -12.00 -5.88 18.43
N VAL A 172 -12.64 -4.87 17.85
CA VAL A 172 -12.96 -3.57 18.47
C VAL A 172 -14.39 -3.16 18.15
N PRO A 173 -15.04 -2.32 19.00
CA PRO A 173 -16.28 -1.64 18.65
C PRO A 173 -16.08 -0.69 17.46
N GLU A 174 -17.16 -0.37 16.75
CA GLU A 174 -17.16 0.48 15.57
C GLU A 174 -16.54 1.87 15.83
N GLU A 175 -16.77 2.43 17.01
CA GLU A 175 -16.24 3.74 17.46
C GLU A 175 -14.70 3.78 17.57
N ASP A 176 -14.03 2.64 17.79
CA ASP A 176 -12.58 2.53 17.92
C ASP A 176 -11.91 1.88 16.69
N LEU A 177 -12.69 1.58 15.63
CA LEU A 177 -12.20 0.93 14.43
C LEU A 177 -11.13 1.74 13.69
N GLU A 178 -11.30 3.07 13.61
CA GLU A 178 -10.30 3.95 13.00
C GLU A 178 -8.95 3.86 13.71
N SER A 179 -8.97 3.82 15.05
CA SER A 179 -7.76 3.62 15.87
C SER A 179 -7.10 2.26 15.59
N ALA A 180 -7.90 1.20 15.48
CA ALA A 180 -7.40 -0.14 15.19
C ALA A 180 -6.75 -0.22 13.81
N VAL A 181 -7.37 0.37 12.78
CA VAL A 181 -6.81 0.43 11.41
C VAL A 181 -5.52 1.26 11.38
N ALA A 182 -5.48 2.39 12.08
CA ALA A 182 -4.28 3.25 12.14
C ALA A 182 -3.10 2.53 12.81
N LEU A 183 -3.34 1.87 13.95
CA LEU A 183 -2.31 1.08 14.66
C LEU A 183 -1.84 -0.11 13.83
N ASN A 184 -2.75 -0.80 13.14
CA ASN A 184 -2.41 -1.90 12.24
C ASN A 184 -1.52 -1.43 11.09
N SER A 185 -1.84 -0.29 10.46
CA SER A 185 -1.04 0.31 9.41
C SER A 185 0.35 0.73 9.92
N LEU A 186 0.42 1.31 11.12
CA LEU A 186 1.68 1.69 11.76
C LEU A 186 2.56 0.46 12.03
N SER A 187 1.97 -0.63 12.57
CA SER A 187 2.72 -1.85 12.87
C SER A 187 3.29 -2.50 11.61
N LEU A 188 2.56 -2.47 10.49
CA LEU A 188 3.06 -2.94 9.20
C LEU A 188 4.28 -2.13 8.72
N GLN A 189 4.20 -0.80 8.83
CA GLN A 189 5.32 0.06 8.44
C GLN A 189 6.53 -0.09 9.36
N LEU A 190 6.33 -0.28 10.66
CA LEU A 190 7.40 -0.57 11.62
C LEU A 190 8.05 -1.94 11.34
N ALA A 191 7.26 -2.97 11.06
CA ALA A 191 7.77 -4.28 10.69
C ALA A 191 8.60 -4.21 9.39
N ARG A 192 8.14 -3.44 8.41
CA ARG A 192 8.85 -3.20 7.15
C ARG A 192 10.17 -2.44 7.33
N PHE A 193 10.26 -1.57 8.33
CA PHE A 193 11.48 -0.86 8.66
C PHE A 193 12.46 -1.72 9.49
N ILE A 194 11.97 -2.35 10.55
CA ILE A 194 12.81 -3.07 11.51
C ILE A 194 13.21 -4.47 11.00
N GLY A 195 12.28 -5.16 10.32
CA GLY A 195 12.49 -6.54 9.88
C GLY A 195 13.74 -6.75 9.04
N PRO A 196 13.94 -6.02 7.94
CA PRO A 196 15.12 -6.19 7.09
C PRO A 196 16.44 -5.81 7.79
N ALA A 197 16.44 -4.86 8.73
CA ALA A 197 17.63 -4.55 9.54
C ALA A 197 18.05 -5.77 10.39
N ILE A 198 17.07 -6.37 11.06
CA ILE A 198 17.30 -7.60 11.82
C ILE A 198 17.76 -8.73 10.89
N ALA A 199 17.13 -8.86 9.72
CA ALA A 199 17.52 -9.87 8.73
C ALA A 199 18.98 -9.73 8.29
N GLY A 200 19.43 -8.51 8.01
CA GLY A 200 20.82 -8.23 7.63
C GLY A 200 21.82 -8.64 8.69
N VAL A 201 21.54 -8.34 9.95
CA VAL A 201 22.38 -8.74 11.10
C VAL A 201 22.35 -10.27 11.28
N LEU A 202 21.17 -10.88 11.26
CA LEU A 202 21.04 -12.33 11.42
C LEU A 202 21.74 -13.11 10.31
N LEU A 203 21.59 -12.67 9.05
CA LEU A 203 22.29 -13.29 7.93
C LEU A 203 23.82 -13.21 8.08
N ALA A 204 24.34 -12.08 8.56
CA ALA A 204 25.76 -11.86 8.71
C ALA A 204 26.37 -12.64 9.90
N THR A 205 25.60 -12.88 10.96
CA THR A 205 26.10 -13.46 12.23
C THR A 205 25.68 -14.90 12.47
N ALA A 206 24.43 -15.23 12.16
CA ALA A 206 23.81 -16.51 12.50
C ALA A 206 23.37 -17.35 11.28
N GLY A 207 23.30 -16.72 10.10
CA GLY A 207 22.95 -17.38 8.85
C GLY A 207 21.44 -17.54 8.60
N PRO A 208 21.08 -18.09 7.42
CA PRO A 208 19.69 -18.17 6.95
C PRO A 208 18.78 -19.05 7.82
N THR A 209 19.28 -20.10 8.43
CA THR A 209 18.50 -20.99 9.31
C THR A 209 17.78 -20.20 10.40
N TRP A 210 18.47 -19.26 11.03
CA TRP A 210 17.88 -18.45 12.09
C TRP A 210 16.88 -17.44 11.58
N VAL A 211 17.09 -16.89 10.40
CA VAL A 211 16.13 -15.98 9.76
C VAL A 211 14.79 -16.68 9.53
N PHE A 212 14.80 -17.84 8.89
CA PHE A 212 13.60 -18.63 8.63
C PHE A 212 13.00 -19.21 9.90
N GLY A 213 13.83 -19.66 10.85
CA GLY A 213 13.41 -20.20 12.15
C GLY A 213 12.68 -19.15 13.00
N ILE A 214 13.18 -17.92 13.05
CA ILE A 214 12.52 -16.81 13.76
C ILE A 214 11.18 -16.47 13.10
N ASN A 215 11.09 -16.48 11.78
CA ASN A 215 9.82 -16.29 11.11
C ASN A 215 8.84 -17.42 11.41
N ALA A 216 9.28 -18.68 11.38
CA ALA A 216 8.45 -19.82 11.79
C ALA A 216 7.89 -19.64 13.21
N LEU A 217 8.72 -19.24 14.16
CA LEU A 217 8.31 -18.95 15.54
C LEU A 217 7.34 -17.75 15.61
N SER A 218 7.50 -16.74 14.74
CA SER A 218 6.62 -15.58 14.72
C SER A 218 5.19 -15.93 14.34
N PHE A 219 4.99 -16.89 13.42
CA PHE A 219 3.66 -17.39 13.08
C PHE A 219 2.97 -18.06 14.27
N LEU A 220 3.73 -18.72 15.15
CA LEU A 220 3.18 -19.34 16.35
C LEU A 220 2.48 -18.32 17.26
N ALA A 221 2.99 -17.08 17.31
CA ALA A 221 2.36 -16.00 18.09
C ALA A 221 0.92 -15.71 17.61
N VAL A 222 0.68 -15.68 16.31
CA VAL A 222 -0.68 -15.51 15.75
C VAL A 222 -1.52 -16.76 15.98
N LEU A 223 -0.96 -17.95 15.74
CA LEU A 223 -1.69 -19.22 15.89
C LEU A 223 -2.18 -19.45 17.34
N ILE A 224 -1.42 -19.00 18.34
CA ILE A 224 -1.82 -19.07 19.77
C ILE A 224 -2.96 -18.09 20.05
N VAL A 225 -2.97 -16.91 19.41
CA VAL A 225 -3.98 -15.89 19.67
C VAL A 225 -5.30 -16.16 18.95
N LEU A 226 -5.26 -16.73 17.73
CA LEU A 226 -6.45 -16.98 16.92
C LEU A 226 -7.59 -17.73 17.63
N PRO A 227 -7.34 -18.81 18.40
CA PRO A 227 -8.40 -19.52 19.14
C PRO A 227 -9.09 -18.68 20.22
N LEU A 228 -8.41 -17.62 20.71
CA LEU A 228 -8.91 -16.73 21.76
C LEU A 228 -9.85 -15.65 21.19
N LEU A 229 -9.91 -15.49 19.85
CA LEU A 229 -10.75 -14.49 19.18
C LEU A 229 -12.17 -15.03 19.00
N PRO A 230 -13.20 -14.15 18.96
CA PRO A 230 -14.58 -14.57 18.67
C PRO A 230 -14.66 -15.16 17.26
N GLY A 231 -15.39 -16.27 17.12
CA GLY A 231 -15.74 -16.82 15.82
C GLY A 231 -16.73 -15.89 15.12
N SER A 232 -16.42 -15.47 13.92
CA SER A 232 -17.36 -14.72 13.09
C SER A 232 -18.26 -15.71 12.34
N ARG A 233 -19.54 -15.76 12.71
CA ARG A 233 -20.57 -16.55 12.01
C ARG A 233 -21.44 -15.71 11.08
N ASP A 234 -21.14 -14.41 10.95
CA ASP A 234 -21.86 -13.57 10.03
C ASP A 234 -21.49 -13.95 8.59
N HIS A 235 -22.17 -14.98 8.13
CA HIS A 235 -22.25 -15.27 6.70
C HIS A 235 -23.01 -14.10 6.06
N LEU A 236 -22.30 -13.08 5.68
CA LEU A 236 -22.81 -12.15 4.69
C LEU A 236 -22.97 -13.00 3.42
N ILE A 237 -24.19 -13.44 3.18
CA ILE A 237 -24.62 -13.98 1.89
C ILE A 237 -24.59 -12.80 0.92
N GLY A 238 -23.39 -12.36 0.59
CA GLY A 238 -23.08 -11.34 -0.41
C GLY A 238 -22.95 -12.03 -1.75
N ALA A 239 -24.03 -12.01 -2.47
CA ALA A 239 -24.21 -12.50 -3.81
C ALA A 239 -22.98 -12.35 -4.70
N ALA A 240 -22.39 -13.46 -5.08
CA ALA A 240 -21.49 -13.57 -6.24
C ALA A 240 -22.29 -13.35 -7.56
N ILE A 241 -23.25 -12.43 -7.55
CA ILE A 241 -24.11 -12.14 -8.68
C ILE A 241 -23.42 -11.11 -9.56
N GLY A 242 -22.84 -11.55 -10.67
CA GLY A 242 -22.44 -10.67 -11.76
C GLY A 242 -21.06 -10.06 -11.70
N VAL A 243 -20.05 -10.71 -11.10
CA VAL A 243 -18.67 -10.20 -11.05
C VAL A 243 -18.16 -9.72 -12.41
N GLY A 244 -18.40 -10.44 -13.49
CA GLY A 244 -17.96 -10.06 -14.83
C GLY A 244 -18.64 -8.80 -15.39
N ARG A 245 -19.94 -8.65 -15.19
CA ARG A 245 -20.69 -7.45 -15.61
C ARG A 245 -20.30 -6.25 -14.77
N SER A 246 -20.17 -6.44 -13.46
CA SER A 246 -19.70 -5.44 -12.50
C SER A 246 -18.28 -4.95 -12.81
N MET A 247 -17.37 -5.83 -13.25
CA MET A 247 -16.00 -5.49 -13.63
C MET A 247 -15.97 -4.64 -14.91
N LYS A 248 -16.76 -5.00 -15.92
CA LYS A 248 -16.86 -4.25 -17.18
C LYS A 248 -17.39 -2.82 -16.96
N ASP A 249 -18.40 -2.69 -16.11
CA ASP A 249 -18.96 -1.38 -15.75
C ASP A 249 -17.93 -0.52 -14.99
N GLY A 250 -17.18 -1.13 -14.06
CA GLY A 250 -16.09 -0.49 -13.35
C GLY A 250 -14.98 0.01 -14.30
N LEU A 251 -14.53 -0.84 -15.22
CA LEU A 251 -13.51 -0.47 -16.23
C LEU A 251 -14.01 0.68 -17.10
N ARG A 252 -15.24 0.62 -17.60
CA ARG A 252 -15.83 1.72 -18.40
C ARG A 252 -15.91 3.01 -17.60
N TYR A 253 -16.29 2.94 -16.32
CA TYR A 253 -16.36 4.09 -15.43
C TYR A 253 -14.99 4.73 -15.20
N VAL A 254 -13.99 3.94 -14.80
CA VAL A 254 -12.64 4.43 -14.46
C VAL A 254 -11.92 4.96 -15.70
N PHE A 255 -11.90 4.21 -16.81
CA PHE A 255 -11.21 4.60 -18.03
C PHE A 255 -12.00 5.60 -18.88
N GLY A 256 -13.29 5.77 -18.63
CA GLY A 256 -14.12 6.83 -19.20
C GLY A 256 -13.79 8.22 -18.64
N GLN A 257 -13.21 8.31 -17.44
CA GLN A 257 -12.78 9.55 -16.82
C GLN A 257 -11.28 9.78 -17.07
N ARG A 258 -10.94 10.79 -17.87
CA ARG A 258 -9.56 11.09 -18.29
C ARG A 258 -8.56 11.16 -17.12
N SER A 259 -8.95 11.81 -16.02
CA SER A 259 -8.13 11.99 -14.83
C SER A 259 -7.87 10.67 -14.09
N MET A 260 -8.92 9.85 -13.88
CA MET A 260 -8.78 8.51 -13.30
C MET A 260 -7.96 7.58 -14.18
N ALA A 261 -8.21 7.59 -15.50
CA ALA A 261 -7.44 6.79 -16.44
C ALA A 261 -5.94 7.12 -16.42
N SER A 262 -5.60 8.41 -16.31
CA SER A 262 -4.19 8.84 -16.17
C SER A 262 -3.55 8.30 -14.89
N LEU A 263 -4.28 8.38 -13.78
CA LEU A 263 -3.80 7.84 -12.50
C LEU A 263 -3.61 6.31 -12.56
N MET A 264 -4.55 5.58 -13.18
CA MET A 264 -4.40 4.12 -13.39
C MET A 264 -3.18 3.79 -14.24
N MET A 265 -2.90 4.60 -15.25
CA MET A 265 -1.72 4.43 -16.10
C MET A 265 -0.42 4.59 -15.31
N LEU A 266 -0.35 5.60 -14.42
CA LEU A 266 0.77 5.78 -13.50
C LEU A 266 0.89 4.61 -12.50
N MET A 267 -0.24 4.06 -12.02
CA MET A 267 -0.24 2.89 -11.14
C MET A 267 0.26 1.63 -11.85
N ILE A 268 -0.09 1.43 -13.12
CA ILE A 268 0.44 0.33 -13.95
C ILE A 268 1.96 0.47 -14.12
N LEU A 269 2.44 1.67 -14.48
CA LEU A 269 3.86 1.94 -14.61
C LEU A 269 4.61 1.72 -13.29
N ALA A 270 4.05 2.17 -12.16
CA ALA A 270 4.63 1.96 -10.84
C ALA A 270 4.66 0.47 -10.45
N GLY A 271 3.61 -0.29 -10.75
CA GLY A 271 3.54 -1.73 -10.50
C GLY A 271 4.50 -2.54 -11.38
N LEU A 272 4.72 -2.12 -12.63
CA LEU A 272 5.63 -2.80 -13.55
C LEU A 272 7.10 -2.44 -13.33
N PHE A 273 7.41 -1.15 -13.08
CA PHE A 273 8.78 -0.64 -13.19
C PHE A 273 9.29 0.09 -11.93
N ALA A 274 8.44 0.52 -11.00
CA ALA A 274 8.92 1.16 -9.78
C ALA A 274 9.01 0.19 -8.59
N THR A 275 8.03 -0.69 -8.43
CA THR A 275 7.96 -1.59 -7.28
C THR A 275 8.89 -2.80 -7.38
N PRO A 276 8.98 -3.53 -8.54
CA PRO A 276 9.80 -4.74 -8.65
C PRO A 276 11.29 -4.52 -8.39
N PRO A 277 11.94 -3.44 -8.89
CA PRO A 277 13.34 -3.16 -8.58
C PRO A 277 13.60 -3.08 -7.08
N VAL A 278 12.72 -2.38 -6.36
CA VAL A 278 12.85 -2.20 -4.90
C VAL A 278 12.50 -3.47 -4.14
N ALA A 279 11.51 -4.23 -4.60
CA ALA A 279 11.06 -5.43 -3.91
C ALA A 279 11.98 -6.63 -4.10
N PHE A 280 12.58 -6.79 -5.30
CA PHE A 280 13.26 -8.03 -5.66
C PHE A 280 14.71 -7.85 -6.10
N MET A 281 15.13 -6.67 -6.59
CA MET A 281 16.43 -6.50 -7.22
C MET A 281 17.49 -5.90 -6.29
N ILE A 282 17.11 -5.33 -5.14
CA ILE A 282 18.05 -4.78 -4.15
C ILE A 282 19.13 -5.79 -3.74
N PRO A 283 18.84 -7.10 -3.48
CA PRO A 283 19.87 -8.08 -3.16
C PRO A 283 20.93 -8.21 -4.26
N GLY A 284 20.50 -8.23 -5.51
CA GLY A 284 21.39 -8.26 -6.67
C GLY A 284 22.25 -7.00 -6.82
N LEU A 285 21.67 -5.84 -6.58
CA LEU A 285 22.37 -4.56 -6.59
C LEU A 285 23.45 -4.50 -5.50
N VAL A 286 23.11 -4.90 -4.27
CA VAL A 286 24.06 -4.90 -3.14
C VAL A 286 25.21 -5.87 -3.42
N ARG A 287 24.93 -7.09 -3.92
CA ARG A 287 25.92 -8.13 -4.15
C ARG A 287 26.83 -7.83 -5.34
N PHE A 288 26.26 -7.44 -6.49
CA PHE A 288 26.98 -7.39 -7.76
C PHE A 288 27.46 -5.99 -8.14
N GLN A 289 26.84 -4.92 -7.62
CA GLN A 289 27.22 -3.55 -7.97
C GLN A 289 27.91 -2.81 -6.83
N LEU A 290 27.35 -2.90 -5.60
CA LEU A 290 27.95 -2.29 -4.43
C LEU A 290 29.07 -3.14 -3.82
N HIS A 291 29.15 -4.44 -4.20
CA HIS A 291 30.09 -5.43 -3.65
C HIS A 291 30.03 -5.58 -2.13
N GLU A 292 28.82 -5.47 -1.58
CA GLU A 292 28.54 -5.43 -0.15
C GLU A 292 27.82 -6.70 0.33
N GLY A 293 27.73 -6.85 1.66
CA GLY A 293 27.16 -8.01 2.31
C GLY A 293 25.72 -7.84 2.79
N ALA A 294 25.28 -8.82 3.57
CA ALA A 294 23.92 -8.91 4.11
C ALA A 294 23.54 -7.71 5.01
N THR A 295 24.50 -7.16 5.77
CA THR A 295 24.25 -6.00 6.63
C THR A 295 23.84 -4.78 5.82
N THR A 296 24.58 -4.45 4.76
CA THR A 296 24.27 -3.34 3.85
C THR A 296 22.92 -3.57 3.16
N LEU A 297 22.59 -4.81 2.77
CA LEU A 297 21.27 -5.18 2.24
C LEU A 297 20.16 -4.86 3.24
N GLY A 298 20.30 -5.35 4.48
CA GLY A 298 19.31 -5.14 5.54
C GLY A 298 19.09 -3.65 5.81
N LEU A 299 20.19 -2.86 5.89
CA LEU A 299 20.11 -1.42 6.05
C LEU A 299 19.43 -0.73 4.87
N LEU A 300 19.78 -1.08 3.64
CA LEU A 300 19.21 -0.45 2.44
C LEU A 300 17.68 -0.65 2.38
N ILE A 301 17.19 -1.89 2.61
CA ILE A 301 15.76 -2.18 2.63
C ILE A 301 15.07 -1.48 3.81
N SER A 302 15.72 -1.45 4.97
CA SER A 302 15.20 -0.75 6.14
C SER A 302 15.08 0.75 5.92
N LEU A 303 16.02 1.37 5.22
CA LEU A 303 15.97 2.79 4.89
C LEU A 303 14.82 3.13 3.93
N VAL A 304 14.46 2.22 3.00
CA VAL A 304 13.21 2.35 2.23
C VAL A 304 12.00 2.35 3.19
N GLY A 305 11.99 1.45 4.19
CA GLY A 305 10.96 1.39 5.24
C GLY A 305 10.89 2.68 6.06
N LEU A 306 12.04 3.22 6.48
CA LEU A 306 12.13 4.49 7.22
C LEU A 306 11.55 5.65 6.39
N GLY A 307 11.93 5.74 5.12
CA GLY A 307 11.34 6.71 4.19
C GLY A 307 9.82 6.58 4.11
N SER A 308 9.32 5.35 4.07
CA SER A 308 7.87 5.05 4.06
C SER A 308 7.15 5.53 5.32
N VAL A 309 7.79 5.46 6.49
CA VAL A 309 7.25 6.03 7.75
C VAL A 309 7.11 7.55 7.63
N PHE A 310 8.16 8.25 7.19
CA PHE A 310 8.10 9.70 6.98
C PHE A 310 7.07 10.08 5.90
N GLY A 311 6.97 9.30 4.81
CA GLY A 311 5.96 9.47 3.78
C GLY A 311 4.54 9.34 4.32
N SER A 312 4.29 8.37 5.19
CA SER A 312 2.99 8.20 5.84
C SER A 312 2.62 9.38 6.74
N LEU A 313 3.59 9.96 7.46
CA LEU A 313 3.37 11.18 8.26
C LEU A 313 3.09 12.40 7.37
N ALA A 314 3.82 12.54 6.26
CA ALA A 314 3.57 13.61 5.28
C ALA A 314 2.18 13.49 4.65
N LEU A 315 1.73 12.26 4.38
CA LEU A 315 0.41 11.98 3.81
C LEU A 315 -0.73 12.52 4.66
N LEU A 316 -0.62 12.54 6.01
CA LEU A 316 -1.61 13.12 6.91
C LEU A 316 -1.87 14.61 6.61
N ARG A 317 -0.82 15.35 6.23
CA ARG A 317 -0.96 16.77 5.85
C ARG A 317 -1.37 16.94 4.40
N LEU A 318 -0.83 16.12 3.51
CA LEU A 318 -1.06 16.22 2.06
C LEU A 318 -2.47 15.79 1.64
N SER A 319 -3.05 14.80 2.34
CA SER A 319 -4.42 14.32 2.08
C SER A 319 -5.49 15.37 2.33
N GLY A 320 -5.23 16.33 3.23
CA GLY A 320 -6.13 17.46 3.51
C GLY A 320 -6.06 18.61 2.49
N ARG A 321 -5.10 18.60 1.55
CA ARG A 321 -5.00 19.65 0.53
C ARG A 321 -6.15 19.55 -0.49
N PRO A 322 -6.65 20.68 -1.01
CA PRO A 322 -7.67 20.67 -2.08
C PRO A 322 -7.11 20.01 -3.33
N ASN A 323 -5.93 20.43 -3.79
CA ASN A 323 -5.23 19.79 -4.91
C ASN A 323 -4.33 18.65 -4.41
N LYS A 324 -4.64 17.42 -4.80
CA LYS A 324 -3.89 16.21 -4.48
C LYS A 324 -3.06 15.68 -5.64
N GLY A 325 -3.37 16.13 -6.86
CA GLY A 325 -2.70 15.68 -8.07
C GLY A 325 -1.24 16.11 -8.12
N GLU A 326 -0.98 17.39 -7.90
CA GLU A 326 0.37 17.94 -7.92
C GLU A 326 1.35 17.21 -6.98
N PRO A 327 1.07 17.07 -5.66
CA PRO A 327 1.97 16.34 -4.76
C PRO A 327 2.03 14.85 -5.08
N ALA A 328 0.99 14.24 -5.65
CA ALA A 328 1.04 12.85 -6.09
C ALA A 328 2.01 12.67 -7.26
N ILE A 329 1.94 13.53 -8.28
CA ILE A 329 2.83 13.48 -9.44
C ILE A 329 4.27 13.81 -9.04
N ALA A 330 4.49 14.85 -8.23
CA ALA A 330 5.82 15.19 -7.72
C ALA A 330 6.46 14.01 -6.98
N SER A 331 5.67 13.34 -6.13
CA SER A 331 6.14 12.15 -5.41
C SER A 331 6.40 10.96 -6.37
N TYR A 332 5.56 10.76 -7.38
CA TYR A 332 5.79 9.73 -8.39
C TYR A 332 7.13 9.93 -9.12
N LEU A 333 7.38 11.15 -9.62
CA LEU A 333 8.60 11.49 -10.34
C LEU A 333 9.84 11.41 -9.42
N LEU A 334 9.72 11.85 -8.17
CA LEU A 334 10.79 11.73 -7.18
C LEU A 334 11.12 10.27 -6.88
N CYS A 335 10.10 9.40 -6.76
CA CYS A 335 10.28 7.96 -6.58
C CYS A 335 11.03 7.35 -7.77
N ALA A 336 10.59 7.67 -9.00
CA ALA A 336 11.22 7.20 -10.22
C ALA A 336 12.69 7.64 -10.34
N ALA A 337 12.97 8.91 -10.03
CA ALA A 337 14.34 9.46 -10.02
C ALA A 337 15.21 8.79 -8.96
N ALA A 338 14.67 8.53 -7.76
CA ALA A 338 15.37 7.81 -6.70
C ALA A 338 15.74 6.39 -7.12
N ILE A 339 14.80 5.66 -7.76
CA ILE A 339 15.03 4.30 -8.27
C ILE A 339 16.12 4.31 -9.36
N ALA A 340 16.03 5.21 -10.33
CA ALA A 340 17.05 5.35 -11.37
C ALA A 340 18.42 5.68 -10.76
N GLY A 341 18.44 6.59 -9.78
CA GLY A 341 19.65 6.97 -9.05
C GLY A 341 20.27 5.81 -8.27
N ILE A 342 19.46 4.96 -7.61
CA ILE A 342 19.94 3.76 -6.92
C ILE A 342 20.57 2.79 -7.94
N GLY A 343 19.94 2.59 -9.09
CA GLY A 343 20.45 1.72 -10.15
C GLY A 343 21.78 2.17 -10.73
N LEU A 344 22.04 3.48 -10.78
CA LEU A 344 23.29 4.06 -11.26
C LEU A 344 24.36 4.22 -10.16
N SER A 345 23.96 4.16 -8.89
CA SER A 345 24.85 4.44 -7.76
C SER A 345 25.84 3.31 -7.50
N THR A 346 27.10 3.63 -7.41
CA THR A 346 28.19 2.78 -6.89
C THR A 346 28.59 3.13 -5.46
N SER A 347 27.94 4.13 -4.87
CA SER A 347 28.21 4.64 -3.52
C SER A 347 27.15 4.19 -2.54
N VAL A 348 27.54 3.48 -1.48
CA VAL A 348 26.63 3.02 -0.42
C VAL A 348 25.90 4.17 0.26
N PRO A 349 26.56 5.27 0.70
CA PRO A 349 25.88 6.41 1.31
C PRO A 349 24.84 7.06 0.41
N LEU A 350 25.15 7.21 -0.90
CA LEU A 350 24.20 7.76 -1.86
C LEU A 350 23.00 6.83 -2.04
N SER A 351 23.22 5.51 -2.16
CA SER A 351 22.16 4.52 -2.25
C SER A 351 21.26 4.56 -1.02
N PHE A 352 21.81 4.76 0.18
CA PHE A 352 21.05 4.91 1.41
C PHE A 352 20.15 6.16 1.40
N ALA A 353 20.69 7.32 0.99
CA ALA A 353 19.91 8.54 0.87
C ALA A 353 18.77 8.40 -0.13
N LEU A 354 19.06 7.82 -1.31
CA LEU A 354 18.05 7.56 -2.35
C LEU A 354 17.00 6.53 -1.92
N ALA A 355 17.37 5.54 -1.11
CA ALA A 355 16.42 4.58 -0.54
C ALA A 355 15.39 5.23 0.38
N VAL A 356 15.84 6.17 1.25
CA VAL A 356 14.90 6.95 2.10
C VAL A 356 13.99 7.82 1.23
N LEU A 357 14.53 8.52 0.23
CA LEU A 357 13.74 9.35 -0.68
C LEU A 357 12.73 8.53 -1.50
N GLY A 358 13.15 7.39 -2.04
CA GLY A 358 12.28 6.48 -2.81
C GLY A 358 11.16 5.90 -1.96
N GLY A 359 11.46 5.46 -0.72
CA GLY A 359 10.47 4.97 0.22
C GLY A 359 9.46 6.04 0.63
N PHE A 360 9.92 7.26 0.94
CA PHE A 360 9.08 8.41 1.22
C PHE A 360 8.13 8.71 0.05
N ALA A 361 8.70 8.90 -1.12
CA ALA A 361 7.97 9.31 -2.31
C ALA A 361 6.97 8.23 -2.78
N GLY A 362 7.36 6.96 -2.74
CA GLY A 362 6.50 5.84 -3.13
C GLY A 362 5.23 5.74 -2.26
N VAL A 363 5.37 5.87 -0.93
CA VAL A 363 4.21 5.82 -0.01
C VAL A 363 3.30 7.04 -0.19
N VAL A 364 3.87 8.23 -0.38
CA VAL A 364 3.07 9.45 -0.63
C VAL A 364 2.27 9.29 -1.91
N PHE A 365 2.89 8.84 -3.01
CA PHE A 365 2.19 8.60 -4.29
C PHE A 365 1.05 7.59 -4.15
N ILE A 366 1.33 6.40 -3.59
CA ILE A 366 0.33 5.34 -3.41
C ILE A 366 -0.81 5.83 -2.52
N GLY A 367 -0.50 6.51 -1.41
CA GLY A 367 -1.49 7.02 -0.47
C GLY A 367 -2.38 8.09 -1.11
N LEU A 368 -1.81 9.10 -1.78
CA LEU A 368 -2.58 10.14 -2.46
C LEU A 368 -3.42 9.57 -3.60
N SER A 369 -2.88 8.62 -4.38
CA SER A 369 -3.64 7.95 -5.43
C SER A 369 -4.87 7.22 -4.89
N THR A 370 -4.73 6.54 -3.74
CA THR A 370 -5.84 5.88 -3.03
C THR A 370 -6.91 6.90 -2.62
N VAL A 371 -6.50 8.01 -1.99
CA VAL A 371 -7.41 9.07 -1.54
C VAL A 371 -8.15 9.69 -2.73
N VAL A 372 -7.44 9.98 -3.82
CA VAL A 372 -8.05 10.55 -5.04
C VAL A 372 -9.09 9.61 -5.63
N VAL A 373 -8.78 8.32 -5.80
CA VAL A 373 -9.74 7.35 -6.35
C VAL A 373 -10.97 7.22 -5.46
N GLN A 374 -10.79 7.15 -4.13
CA GLN A 374 -11.90 7.05 -3.19
C GLN A 374 -12.78 8.31 -3.17
N ALA A 375 -12.19 9.50 -3.29
CA ALA A 375 -12.90 10.77 -3.28
C ALA A 375 -13.61 11.05 -4.61
N SER A 376 -13.02 10.65 -5.75
CA SER A 376 -13.57 10.91 -7.09
C SER A 376 -14.65 9.90 -7.51
N ALA A 377 -14.69 8.72 -6.88
CA ALA A 377 -15.66 7.69 -7.22
C ALA A 377 -17.00 7.92 -6.50
N THR A 378 -18.11 7.77 -7.22
CA THR A 378 -19.45 7.75 -6.63
C THR A 378 -19.56 6.61 -5.61
N HIS A 379 -20.46 6.73 -4.63
CA HIS A 379 -20.60 5.73 -3.57
C HIS A 379 -20.80 4.30 -4.14
N GLU A 380 -21.60 4.16 -5.20
CA GLU A 380 -21.87 2.87 -5.85
C GLU A 380 -20.67 2.29 -6.60
N MET A 381 -19.80 3.15 -7.16
CA MET A 381 -18.67 2.74 -7.99
C MET A 381 -17.35 2.67 -7.20
N ARG A 382 -17.32 3.16 -5.96
CA ARG A 382 -16.08 3.28 -5.15
C ARG A 382 -15.37 1.93 -4.96
N ALA A 383 -16.11 0.88 -4.59
CA ALA A 383 -15.53 -0.45 -4.42
C ALA A 383 -14.96 -1.00 -5.72
N ARG A 384 -15.66 -0.78 -6.87
CA ARG A 384 -15.20 -1.21 -8.21
C ARG A 384 -13.97 -0.44 -8.65
N ALA A 385 -13.94 0.88 -8.44
CA ALA A 385 -12.78 1.72 -8.76
C ALA A 385 -11.54 1.32 -7.94
N MET A 386 -11.72 1.00 -6.64
CA MET A 386 -10.64 0.51 -5.79
C MET A 386 -10.12 -0.88 -6.20
N ALA A 387 -11.02 -1.77 -6.66
CA ALA A 387 -10.61 -3.06 -7.19
C ALA A 387 -9.77 -2.92 -8.47
N ILE A 388 -10.13 -1.99 -9.36
CA ILE A 388 -9.37 -1.68 -10.57
C ILE A 388 -8.02 -1.03 -10.21
N TRP A 389 -8.00 -0.11 -9.25
CA TRP A 389 -6.79 0.48 -8.72
C TRP A 389 -5.81 -0.60 -8.22
N ALA A 390 -6.31 -1.55 -7.42
CA ALA A 390 -5.52 -2.67 -6.92
C ALA A 390 -5.02 -3.58 -8.06
N ALA A 391 -5.85 -3.87 -9.06
CA ALA A 391 -5.46 -4.64 -10.23
C ALA A 391 -4.39 -3.94 -11.07
N CYS A 392 -4.50 -2.61 -11.26
CA CYS A 392 -3.53 -1.80 -11.99
C CYS A 392 -2.17 -1.72 -11.27
N PHE A 393 -2.11 -1.87 -9.96
CA PHE A 393 -0.88 -1.80 -9.18
C PHE A 393 -0.35 -3.19 -8.80
N VAL A 394 -1.13 -3.93 -7.98
CA VAL A 394 -0.70 -5.23 -7.45
C VAL A 394 -0.81 -6.34 -8.50
N GLY A 395 -1.83 -6.27 -9.37
CA GLY A 395 -2.05 -7.29 -10.40
C GLY A 395 -0.98 -7.35 -11.48
N VAL A 396 -0.29 -6.23 -11.75
CA VAL A 396 0.80 -6.19 -12.75
C VAL A 396 2.18 -6.48 -12.17
N LEU A 397 2.31 -6.50 -10.84
CA LEU A 397 3.58 -6.69 -10.12
C LEU A 397 4.35 -7.96 -10.54
N PRO A 398 3.70 -9.13 -10.73
CA PRO A 398 4.40 -10.34 -11.19
C PRO A 398 5.11 -10.14 -12.53
N PHE A 399 4.43 -9.49 -13.47
CA PHE A 399 5.00 -9.23 -14.80
C PHE A 399 6.18 -8.24 -14.71
N GLY A 400 6.07 -7.23 -13.86
CA GLY A 400 7.16 -6.32 -13.56
C GLY A 400 8.39 -7.06 -13.00
N ALA A 401 8.21 -8.01 -12.09
CA ALA A 401 9.31 -8.83 -11.58
C ALA A 401 10.03 -9.62 -12.67
N LEU A 402 9.28 -10.21 -13.62
CA LEU A 402 9.88 -10.90 -14.78
C LEU A 402 10.61 -9.94 -15.70
N ILE A 403 10.03 -8.77 -16.00
CA ILE A 403 10.65 -7.77 -16.88
C ILE A 403 11.95 -7.28 -16.24
N THR A 404 11.93 -6.87 -14.97
CA THR A 404 13.15 -6.44 -14.25
C THR A 404 14.19 -7.56 -14.20
N GLY A 405 13.77 -8.80 -13.93
CA GLY A 405 14.66 -9.97 -13.95
C GLY A 405 15.28 -10.23 -15.34
N GLY A 406 14.49 -10.11 -16.40
CA GLY A 406 14.95 -10.21 -17.78
C GLY A 406 15.96 -9.11 -18.14
N LEU A 407 15.66 -7.85 -17.77
CA LEU A 407 16.61 -6.74 -17.93
C LEU A 407 17.90 -6.99 -17.14
N ALA A 408 17.80 -7.55 -15.94
CA ALA A 408 18.96 -7.84 -15.11
C ALA A 408 19.86 -8.95 -15.67
N ALA A 409 19.32 -9.85 -16.48
CA ALA A 409 20.12 -10.86 -17.22
C ALA A 409 21.06 -10.22 -18.26
N TRP A 410 20.66 -9.07 -18.83
CA TRP A 410 21.41 -8.40 -19.91
C TRP A 410 22.26 -7.24 -19.39
N LEU A 411 21.71 -6.44 -18.47
CA LEU A 411 22.30 -5.18 -18.00
C LEU A 411 22.92 -5.30 -16.60
N GLY A 412 22.80 -6.47 -15.96
CA GLY A 412 23.09 -6.61 -14.54
C GLY A 412 22.00 -5.98 -13.65
N ALA A 413 22.09 -6.23 -12.34
CA ALA A 413 21.08 -5.79 -11.38
C ALA A 413 20.92 -4.26 -11.36
N GLY A 414 22.03 -3.51 -11.31
CA GLY A 414 21.98 -2.04 -11.30
C GLY A 414 21.44 -1.45 -12.59
N GLY A 415 21.88 -1.97 -13.75
CA GLY A 415 21.38 -1.54 -15.05
C GLY A 415 19.89 -1.74 -15.20
N ALA A 416 19.35 -2.88 -14.73
CA ALA A 416 17.91 -3.14 -14.73
C ALA A 416 17.15 -2.13 -13.86
N VAL A 417 17.63 -1.89 -12.63
CA VAL A 417 17.02 -0.92 -11.70
C VAL A 417 17.03 0.49 -12.29
N ALA A 418 18.15 0.89 -12.94
CA ALA A 418 18.27 2.19 -13.60
C ALA A 418 17.27 2.33 -14.75
N VAL A 419 17.18 1.34 -15.64
CA VAL A 419 16.24 1.34 -16.77
C VAL A 419 14.80 1.39 -16.29
N ASP A 420 14.42 0.59 -15.30
CA ASP A 420 13.08 0.59 -14.72
C ASP A 420 12.73 1.98 -14.14
N GLY A 421 13.68 2.61 -13.43
CA GLY A 421 13.52 3.97 -12.91
C GLY A 421 13.36 5.00 -14.04
N PHE A 422 14.13 4.91 -15.12
CA PHE A 422 14.01 5.79 -16.29
C PHE A 422 12.69 5.58 -17.03
N ILE A 423 12.25 4.33 -17.25
CA ILE A 423 10.94 4.05 -17.86
C ILE A 423 9.82 4.65 -17.02
N THR A 424 9.90 4.49 -15.69
CA THR A 424 8.92 5.08 -14.75
C THR A 424 8.92 6.60 -14.86
N LEU A 425 10.10 7.24 -14.87
CA LEU A 425 10.26 8.69 -14.94
C LEU A 425 9.72 9.26 -16.26
N VAL A 426 10.19 8.71 -17.39
CA VAL A 426 9.79 9.16 -18.74
C VAL A 426 8.32 8.87 -18.98
N GLY A 427 7.82 7.70 -18.59
CA GLY A 427 6.41 7.36 -18.67
C GLY A 427 5.53 8.29 -17.84
N GLY A 428 5.98 8.63 -16.63
CA GLY A 428 5.28 9.62 -15.78
C GLY A 428 5.22 11.01 -16.42
N ILE A 429 6.34 11.52 -16.93
CA ILE A 429 6.42 12.79 -17.64
C ILE A 429 5.50 12.75 -18.89
N ALA A 430 5.54 11.67 -19.67
CA ALA A 430 4.70 11.52 -20.84
C ALA A 430 3.19 11.55 -20.50
N VAL A 431 2.78 10.90 -19.41
CA VAL A 431 1.39 10.95 -18.93
C VAL A 431 0.99 12.38 -18.54
N VAL A 432 1.86 13.11 -17.84
CA VAL A 432 1.60 14.50 -17.43
C VAL A 432 1.48 15.43 -18.64
N LEU A 433 2.40 15.31 -19.61
CA LEU A 433 2.38 16.13 -20.83
C LEU A 433 1.17 15.83 -21.72
N ALA A 434 0.81 14.54 -21.85
CA ALA A 434 -0.36 14.14 -22.65
C ALA A 434 -1.70 14.48 -21.99
N ARG A 435 -1.73 14.57 -20.65
CA ARG A 435 -2.95 14.75 -19.86
C ARG A 435 -2.70 15.63 -18.63
N PRO A 436 -2.45 16.94 -18.80
CA PRO A 436 -2.09 17.83 -17.69
C PRO A 436 -3.15 17.93 -16.59
N GLY A 437 -4.41 17.60 -16.89
CA GLY A 437 -5.48 17.51 -15.90
C GLY A 437 -5.21 16.54 -14.73
N VAL A 438 -4.21 15.65 -14.84
CA VAL A 438 -3.78 14.78 -13.73
C VAL A 438 -3.16 15.58 -12.58
N LEU A 439 -2.60 16.76 -12.84
CA LEU A 439 -2.04 17.65 -11.83
C LEU A 439 -3.12 18.26 -10.91
N TRP A 440 -4.36 18.31 -11.36
CA TRP A 440 -5.48 18.96 -10.65
C TRP A 440 -6.45 17.93 -10.04
N LEU A 441 -6.01 16.71 -9.80
CA LEU A 441 -6.83 15.67 -9.20
C LEU A 441 -7.25 16.05 -7.78
N GLY A 442 -8.54 15.92 -7.49
CA GLY A 442 -9.13 16.25 -6.20
C GLY A 442 -9.75 17.66 -6.13
N CYS A 443 -9.53 18.52 -7.10
CA CYS A 443 -10.17 19.84 -7.19
C CYS A 443 -11.64 19.77 -7.60
N ALA A 444 -12.14 18.64 -8.10
CA ALA A 444 -13.51 18.50 -8.63
C ALA A 444 -14.64 18.72 -7.62
N ALA A 445 -14.33 19.02 -6.36
CA ALA A 445 -15.32 19.33 -5.32
C ALA A 445 -15.33 20.81 -4.88
N LEU A 446 -14.52 21.69 -5.51
CA LEU A 446 -14.54 23.12 -5.23
C LEU A 446 -15.15 23.89 -6.38
N PRO A 447 -16.18 24.72 -6.14
CA PRO A 447 -16.81 25.53 -7.19
C PRO A 447 -15.81 26.57 -7.70
N GLU A 448 -15.85 26.81 -9.01
CA GLU A 448 -15.34 27.97 -9.76
C GLU A 448 -13.84 28.29 -9.69
N THR A 449 -13.17 28.24 -8.54
CA THR A 449 -11.76 28.64 -8.41
C THR A 449 -10.74 27.67 -9.01
N CYS A 450 -11.09 26.39 -9.18
CA CYS A 450 -10.20 25.41 -9.81
C CYS A 450 -10.41 25.30 -11.33
N VAL A 451 -11.60 25.68 -11.84
CA VAL A 451 -11.90 25.69 -13.27
C VAL A 451 -11.18 26.86 -13.94
N ALA A 452 -11.12 28.01 -13.25
CA ALA A 452 -10.44 29.21 -13.73
C ALA A 452 -8.92 29.02 -13.94
N ALA A 453 -8.26 28.15 -13.16
CA ALA A 453 -6.83 27.90 -13.31
C ALA A 453 -6.45 27.02 -14.52
N THR A 454 -7.42 26.42 -15.20
CA THR A 454 -7.18 25.49 -16.33
C THR A 454 -7.57 26.04 -17.68
N ASP A 455 -8.32 27.15 -17.72
CA ASP A 455 -8.77 27.79 -18.96
C ASP A 455 -8.37 29.27 -18.94
N PRO A 456 -7.43 29.70 -19.79
CA PRO A 456 -7.04 31.11 -19.88
C PRO A 456 -8.20 32.04 -20.27
N LEU A 457 -9.25 31.53 -20.92
CA LEU A 457 -10.49 32.28 -21.21
C LEU A 457 -11.35 32.47 -19.95
N ALA A 458 -11.37 31.48 -19.05
CA ALA A 458 -12.09 31.56 -17.78
C ALA A 458 -11.40 32.51 -16.77
N LEU A 459 -10.05 32.59 -16.81
CA LEU A 459 -9.29 33.58 -16.03
C LEU A 459 -9.60 35.02 -16.48
N ALA A 460 -9.67 35.29 -17.78
CA ALA A 460 -9.99 36.59 -18.30
C ALA A 460 -11.44 37.03 -17.94
N VAL A 461 -12.39 36.10 -17.89
CA VAL A 461 -13.79 36.41 -17.49
C VAL A 461 -13.88 36.71 -15.99
N LEU A 462 -13.09 36.03 -15.14
CA LEU A 462 -13.08 36.29 -13.70
C LEU A 462 -12.34 37.60 -13.34
N GLU A 463 -11.32 37.97 -14.10
CA GLU A 463 -10.67 39.28 -13.98
C GLU A 463 -11.61 40.41 -14.35
N ASP A 464 -12.37 40.29 -15.44
CA ASP A 464 -13.40 41.25 -15.85
C ASP A 464 -14.56 41.38 -14.84
N GLU A 465 -15.02 40.26 -14.23
CA GLU A 465 -16.04 40.29 -13.18
C GLU A 465 -15.51 40.89 -11.88
N ALA A 466 -14.24 40.63 -11.52
CA ALA A 466 -13.62 41.22 -10.35
C ALA A 466 -13.41 42.74 -10.47
N GLU A 467 -13.06 43.24 -11.66
CA GLU A 467 -12.99 44.68 -11.95
C GLU A 467 -14.38 45.33 -11.97
N ALA A 468 -15.41 44.65 -12.47
CA ALA A 468 -16.79 45.14 -12.46
C ALA A 468 -17.41 45.22 -11.06
N VAL A 469 -16.94 44.42 -10.09
CA VAL A 469 -17.37 44.48 -8.67
C VAL A 469 -16.59 45.51 -7.87
N ALA A 470 -15.40 45.91 -8.34
CA ALA A 470 -14.57 46.93 -7.71
C ALA A 470 -14.84 48.39 -8.18
N ALA A 471 -15.60 48.55 -9.28
CA ALA A 471 -16.08 49.81 -9.79
C ALA A 471 -17.53 50.10 -9.34
#